data_397ffa58b1c3d9300b09cd08591aa73f
#
_entry.id   397ffa58b1c3d9300b09cd08591aa73f
#
_cell.length_a   1.000
_cell.length_b   1.000
_cell.length_c   1.000
_cell.angle_alpha   90.00
_cell.angle_beta   90.00
_cell.angle_gamma   90.00
#
_symmetry.space_group_name_H-M   'P 1'
#
loop_
_entity.id
_entity.type
_entity.pdbx_description
1 polymer ?
#
loop_
_entity_poly.entity_id
_entity_poly.type
_entity_poly.pdbx_seq_one_letter_code
_entity_poly.pdbx_strand_id
1 'polypeptide(L)'
;METSDTDLVNRANAGDGDAFAALLARHYDRIFGFAFRLTGSHSEAEDLTQDICAALPNKLRHFQGRARFSTWLYRVVLNASHDRRRKQTTQQQASNQWGDWEKSRTAAIAEDAERIDWLTQAMRALSDDLRDTLALILDDRTHAQAAEILGVSEGTVSWRMSEAKKRLKDMKAQEDHT
;
A
#
# COMPACT_ATOMS: atom_id res chain seq x y z
N MET A 1 -25.68 -14.60 -10.80
CA MET A 1 -25.49 -13.13 -10.75
C MET A 1 -24.52 -12.85 -9.61
N GLU A 2 -23.39 -12.25 -9.89
CA GLU A 2 -22.40 -11.96 -8.84
C GLU A 2 -22.88 -10.75 -8.01
N THR A 3 -22.95 -10.92 -6.69
CA THR A 3 -23.41 -9.85 -5.79
C THR A 3 -22.42 -8.69 -5.85
N SER A 4 -22.92 -7.46 -6.01
CA SER A 4 -22.05 -6.27 -6.08
C SER A 4 -21.35 -5.97 -4.74
N ASP A 5 -20.20 -5.29 -4.79
CA ASP A 5 -19.52 -4.85 -3.57
C ASP A 5 -20.41 -3.95 -2.71
N THR A 6 -21.22 -3.09 -3.33
CA THR A 6 -22.16 -2.22 -2.61
C THR A 6 -23.21 -3.03 -1.85
N ASP A 7 -23.74 -4.10 -2.44
CA ASP A 7 -24.71 -4.97 -1.78
C ASP A 7 -24.05 -5.73 -0.62
N LEU A 8 -22.83 -6.23 -0.82
CA LEU A 8 -22.07 -6.90 0.24
C LEU A 8 -21.79 -5.94 1.41
N VAL A 9 -21.40 -4.70 1.13
CA VAL A 9 -21.18 -3.68 2.17
C VAL A 9 -22.47 -3.39 2.93
N ASN A 10 -23.60 -3.21 2.25
CA ASN A 10 -24.87 -2.94 2.91
C ASN A 10 -25.30 -4.10 3.82
N ARG A 11 -25.16 -5.32 3.35
CA ARG A 11 -25.46 -6.53 4.14
C ARG A 11 -24.51 -6.69 5.32
N ALA A 12 -23.21 -6.49 5.12
CA ALA A 12 -22.21 -6.54 6.19
C ALA A 12 -22.49 -5.50 7.28
N ASN A 13 -22.86 -4.27 6.88
CA ASN A 13 -23.26 -3.23 7.82
C ASN A 13 -24.56 -3.53 8.57
N ALA A 14 -25.43 -4.37 8.00
CA ALA A 14 -26.63 -4.88 8.65
C ALA A 14 -26.35 -6.09 9.57
N GLY A 15 -25.08 -6.51 9.71
CA GLY A 15 -24.67 -7.60 10.59
C GLY A 15 -24.53 -8.97 9.93
N ASP A 16 -24.60 -9.03 8.58
CA ASP A 16 -24.39 -10.26 7.81
C ASP A 16 -22.90 -10.59 7.72
N GLY A 17 -22.43 -11.52 8.57
CA GLY A 17 -21.04 -11.97 8.61
C GLY A 17 -20.60 -12.67 7.33
N ASP A 18 -21.49 -13.38 6.63
CA ASP A 18 -21.17 -14.08 5.38
C ASP A 18 -20.93 -13.07 4.26
N ALA A 19 -21.70 -11.98 4.23
CA ALA A 19 -21.48 -10.87 3.28
C ALA A 19 -20.11 -10.20 3.53
N PHE A 20 -19.74 -9.99 4.79
CA PHE A 20 -18.42 -9.46 5.14
C PHE A 20 -17.30 -10.42 4.72
N ALA A 21 -17.43 -11.71 5.02
CA ALA A 21 -16.46 -12.72 4.63
C ALA A 21 -16.28 -12.79 3.09
N ALA A 22 -17.38 -12.72 2.34
CA ALA A 22 -17.34 -12.71 0.87
C ALA A 22 -16.65 -11.45 0.33
N LEU A 23 -16.95 -10.28 0.91
CA LEU A 23 -16.30 -9.02 0.53
C LEU A 23 -14.79 -9.07 0.81
N LEU A 24 -14.40 -9.56 1.97
CA LEU A 24 -13.00 -9.69 2.36
C LEU A 24 -12.27 -10.69 1.46
N ALA A 25 -12.84 -11.87 1.20
CA ALA A 25 -12.24 -12.88 0.31
C ALA A 25 -12.01 -12.33 -1.11
N ARG A 26 -12.95 -11.53 -1.62
CA ARG A 26 -12.85 -10.89 -2.96
C ARG A 26 -11.69 -9.90 -3.07
N HIS A 27 -11.37 -9.20 -1.99
CA HIS A 27 -10.41 -8.10 -2.01
C HIS A 27 -9.11 -8.37 -1.26
N TYR A 28 -8.99 -9.49 -0.56
CA TYR A 28 -7.83 -9.80 0.29
C TYR A 28 -6.50 -9.76 -0.47
N ASP A 29 -6.42 -10.46 -1.59
CA ASP A 29 -5.18 -10.52 -2.40
C ASP A 29 -4.79 -9.14 -2.95
N ARG A 30 -5.78 -8.31 -3.28
CA ARG A 30 -5.55 -6.93 -3.71
C ARG A 30 -5.01 -6.08 -2.56
N ILE A 31 -5.59 -6.19 -1.37
CA ILE A 31 -5.11 -5.48 -0.17
C ILE A 31 -3.66 -5.87 0.11
N PHE A 32 -3.37 -7.17 0.14
CA PHE A 32 -2.04 -7.69 0.41
C PHE A 32 -1.02 -7.26 -0.66
N GLY A 33 -1.33 -7.45 -1.93
CA GLY A 33 -0.44 -7.09 -3.04
C GLY A 33 -0.12 -5.60 -3.06
N PHE A 34 -1.11 -4.75 -2.80
CA PHE A 34 -0.89 -3.31 -2.72
C PHE A 34 -0.11 -2.91 -1.46
N ALA A 35 -0.41 -3.51 -0.30
CA ALA A 35 0.37 -3.34 0.92
C ALA A 35 1.85 -3.73 0.72
N PHE A 36 2.12 -4.83 -0.01
CA PHE A 36 3.46 -5.24 -0.33
C PHE A 36 4.21 -4.20 -1.19
N ARG A 37 3.57 -3.63 -2.20
CA ARG A 37 4.18 -2.56 -3.02
C ARG A 37 4.49 -1.30 -2.20
N LEU A 38 3.69 -1.00 -1.19
CA LEU A 38 3.89 0.16 -0.32
C LEU A 38 4.99 -0.06 0.73
N THR A 39 5.11 -1.28 1.26
CA THR A 39 6.02 -1.59 2.38
C THR A 39 7.36 -2.15 1.91
N GLY A 40 7.37 -2.87 0.79
CA GLY A 40 8.55 -3.56 0.28
C GLY A 40 9.02 -4.73 1.15
N SER A 41 8.17 -5.23 2.04
CA SER A 41 8.46 -6.34 2.96
C SER A 41 7.24 -7.23 3.10
N HIS A 42 7.41 -8.54 2.92
CA HIS A 42 6.34 -9.52 3.05
C HIS A 42 5.73 -9.48 4.47
N SER A 43 6.58 -9.48 5.50
CA SER A 43 6.15 -9.43 6.89
C SER A 43 5.39 -8.13 7.22
N GLU A 44 5.91 -6.99 6.78
CA GLU A 44 5.22 -5.70 6.97
C GLU A 44 3.89 -5.63 6.21
N ALA A 45 3.83 -6.23 5.02
CA ALA A 45 2.60 -6.30 4.23
C ALA A 45 1.55 -7.21 4.89
N GLU A 46 1.96 -8.35 5.45
CA GLU A 46 1.08 -9.22 6.24
C GLU A 46 0.50 -8.49 7.44
N ASP A 47 1.34 -7.85 8.24
CA ASP A 47 0.91 -7.09 9.41
C ASP A 47 -0.05 -5.95 9.04
N LEU A 48 0.29 -5.19 8.00
CA LEU A 48 -0.56 -4.11 7.50
C LEU A 48 -1.91 -4.63 7.01
N THR A 49 -1.91 -5.75 6.28
CA THR A 49 -3.13 -6.38 5.78
C THR A 49 -4.01 -6.87 6.94
N GLN A 50 -3.43 -7.48 7.96
CA GLN A 50 -4.15 -7.92 9.16
C GLN A 50 -4.77 -6.73 9.90
N ASP A 51 -4.02 -5.64 10.10
CA ASP A 51 -4.52 -4.42 10.73
C ASP A 51 -5.70 -3.82 9.95
N ILE A 52 -5.61 -3.80 8.62
CA ILE A 52 -6.69 -3.31 7.75
C ILE A 52 -7.91 -4.21 7.87
N CYS A 53 -7.76 -5.53 7.76
CA CYS A 53 -8.85 -6.48 7.87
C CYS A 53 -9.57 -6.39 9.23
N ALA A 54 -8.82 -6.21 10.32
CA ALA A 54 -9.36 -6.03 11.65
C ALA A 54 -10.15 -4.71 11.82
N ALA A 55 -9.68 -3.64 11.16
CA ALA A 55 -10.34 -2.33 11.22
C ALA A 55 -11.51 -2.19 10.24
N LEU A 56 -11.57 -3.05 9.21
CA LEU A 56 -12.51 -2.92 8.09
C LEU A 56 -13.97 -2.93 8.52
N PRO A 57 -14.46 -3.78 9.46
CA PRO A 57 -15.85 -3.75 9.90
C PRO A 57 -16.29 -2.38 10.42
N ASN A 58 -15.45 -1.70 11.19
CA ASN A 58 -15.75 -0.36 11.69
C ASN A 58 -15.68 0.69 10.59
N LYS A 59 -14.72 0.56 9.66
CA LYS A 59 -14.54 1.49 8.54
C LYS A 59 -15.69 1.41 7.54
N LEU A 60 -16.24 0.22 7.28
CA LEU A 60 -17.37 0.01 6.38
C LEU A 60 -18.62 0.82 6.78
N ARG A 61 -18.83 1.03 8.09
CA ARG A 61 -19.94 1.86 8.59
C ARG A 61 -19.87 3.30 8.09
N HIS A 62 -18.69 3.79 7.74
CA HIS A 62 -18.44 5.14 7.26
C HIS A 62 -18.33 5.21 5.73
N PHE A 63 -18.44 4.09 5.03
CA PHE A 63 -18.46 4.07 3.57
C PHE A 63 -19.78 4.65 3.06
N GLN A 64 -19.73 5.78 2.36
CA GLN A 64 -20.91 6.52 1.91
C GLN A 64 -21.31 6.23 0.45
N GLY A 65 -20.59 5.36 -0.25
CA GLY A 65 -20.88 5.03 -1.65
C GLY A 65 -20.64 6.17 -2.65
N ARG A 66 -19.92 7.25 -2.24
CA ARG A 66 -19.62 8.39 -3.14
C ARG A 66 -18.58 8.06 -4.20
N ALA A 67 -17.76 7.05 -3.96
CA ALA A 67 -16.81 6.48 -4.90
C ALA A 67 -17.04 4.97 -5.00
N ARG A 68 -16.43 4.33 -6.00
CA ARG A 68 -16.42 2.86 -6.06
C ARG A 68 -15.77 2.28 -4.81
N PHE A 69 -16.25 1.13 -4.35
CA PHE A 69 -15.70 0.47 -3.17
C PHE A 69 -14.17 0.23 -3.30
N SER A 70 -13.70 -0.18 -4.47
CA SER A 70 -12.28 -0.37 -4.73
C SER A 70 -11.46 0.92 -4.56
N THR A 71 -11.97 2.07 -5.04
CA THR A 71 -11.32 3.38 -4.86
C THR A 71 -11.20 3.73 -3.37
N TRP A 72 -12.27 3.54 -2.63
CA TRP A 72 -12.30 3.76 -1.19
C TRP A 72 -11.33 2.82 -0.46
N LEU A 73 -11.29 1.54 -0.86
CA LEU A 73 -10.42 0.54 -0.26
C LEU A 73 -8.92 0.89 -0.44
N TYR A 74 -8.51 1.34 -1.63
CA TYR A 74 -7.16 1.83 -1.86
C TYR A 74 -6.79 2.99 -0.91
N ARG A 75 -7.71 3.92 -0.69
CA ARG A 75 -7.51 5.01 0.29
C ARG A 75 -7.35 4.48 1.71
N VAL A 76 -8.12 3.46 2.09
CA VAL A 76 -7.98 2.79 3.40
C VAL A 76 -6.58 2.21 3.55
N VAL A 77 -6.07 1.50 2.54
CA VAL A 77 -4.72 0.90 2.58
C VAL A 77 -3.63 1.98 2.63
N LEU A 78 -3.73 3.03 1.82
CA LEU A 78 -2.78 4.15 1.82
C LEU A 78 -2.72 4.83 3.19
N ASN A 79 -3.87 5.17 3.76
CA ASN A 79 -3.93 5.83 5.05
C ASN A 79 -3.34 4.95 6.17
N ALA A 80 -3.65 3.65 6.17
CA ALA A 80 -3.09 2.72 7.14
C ALA A 80 -1.56 2.58 6.98
N SER A 81 -1.05 2.57 5.74
CA SER A 81 0.39 2.55 5.45
C SER A 81 1.09 3.82 5.95
N HIS A 82 0.50 4.99 5.72
CA HIS A 82 1.05 6.27 6.21
C HIS A 82 1.05 6.33 7.74
N ASP A 83 -0.02 5.89 8.40
CA ASP A 83 -0.12 5.88 9.86
C ASP A 83 0.93 4.95 10.47
N ARG A 84 1.13 3.76 9.88
CA ARG A 84 2.15 2.81 10.32
C ARG A 84 3.56 3.41 10.18
N ARG A 85 3.86 4.05 9.07
CA ARG A 85 5.16 4.71 8.82
C ARG A 85 5.43 5.83 9.81
N ARG A 86 4.45 6.68 10.10
CA ARG A 86 4.57 7.73 11.12
C ARG A 86 4.89 7.15 12.50
N LYS A 87 4.22 6.06 12.90
CA LYS A 87 4.49 5.38 14.16
C LYS A 87 5.90 4.80 14.22
N GLN A 88 6.37 4.17 13.14
CA GLN A 88 7.72 3.62 13.04
C GLN A 88 8.78 4.73 13.15
N THR A 89 8.61 5.86 12.46
CA THR A 89 9.52 7.00 12.54
C THR A 89 9.59 7.57 13.95
N THR A 90 8.45 7.71 14.63
CA THR A 90 8.37 8.19 16.02
C THR A 90 9.06 7.22 16.98
N GLN A 91 8.86 5.91 16.80
CA GLN A 91 9.52 4.88 17.60
C GLN A 91 11.04 4.85 17.36
N GLN A 92 11.50 4.99 16.11
CA GLN A 92 12.93 5.05 15.79
C GLN A 92 13.58 6.31 16.37
N GLN A 93 12.92 7.45 16.35
CA GLN A 93 13.39 8.67 17.00
C GLN A 93 13.47 8.52 18.51
N ALA A 94 12.53 7.82 19.14
CA ALA A 94 12.54 7.51 20.56
C ALA A 94 13.61 6.44 20.92
N SER A 95 13.85 5.46 20.05
CA SER A 95 14.85 4.39 20.28
C SER A 95 16.28 4.81 19.96
N ASN A 96 16.49 5.84 19.13
CA ASN A 96 17.83 6.42 18.92
C ASN A 96 18.41 7.08 20.20
N GLN A 97 17.60 7.24 21.24
CA GLN A 97 18.07 7.60 22.60
C GLN A 97 18.52 6.39 23.42
N TRP A 98 18.27 5.16 22.97
CA TRP A 98 18.60 3.90 23.64
C TRP A 98 19.20 2.91 22.65
N GLY A 99 20.50 3.03 22.36
CA GLY A 99 21.40 1.97 21.91
C GLY A 99 20.96 1.06 20.77
N ASP A 100 21.70 1.16 19.73
CA ASP A 100 21.94 0.30 18.56
C ASP A 100 21.91 -1.22 18.89
N TRP A 101 20.78 -1.90 18.76
CA TRP A 101 20.72 -3.37 18.73
C TRP A 101 19.53 -3.84 17.90
N GLU A 102 19.80 -4.38 16.74
CA GLU A 102 18.96 -5.19 15.85
C GLU A 102 18.78 -4.65 14.42
N LYS A 103 19.91 -4.41 13.77
CA LYS A 103 19.96 -4.49 12.31
C LYS A 103 20.72 -5.75 11.93
N SER A 104 20.08 -6.89 11.95
CA SER A 104 20.55 -8.08 11.23
C SER A 104 19.59 -9.24 11.40
N ARG A 105 18.60 -9.31 10.57
CA ARG A 105 18.00 -10.59 10.17
C ARG A 105 17.11 -10.40 8.96
N THR A 106 17.68 -10.60 7.80
CA THR A 106 17.13 -11.41 6.72
C THR A 106 17.97 -11.22 5.48
N ALA A 107 19.14 -11.81 5.48
CA ALA A 107 19.85 -12.14 4.25
C ALA A 107 19.55 -13.62 3.99
N ALA A 108 18.83 -13.89 2.93
CA ALA A 108 18.88 -15.05 2.06
C ALA A 108 17.49 -15.45 1.58
N ILE A 109 17.22 -15.20 0.32
CA ILE A 109 16.54 -16.07 -0.64
C ILE A 109 16.62 -15.43 -2.04
N ALA A 110 17.58 -15.93 -2.84
CA ALA A 110 17.62 -16.18 -4.29
C ALA A 110 17.34 -15.08 -5.34
N GLU A 111 18.10 -15.12 -6.41
CA GLU A 111 18.35 -14.19 -7.53
C GLU A 111 17.15 -13.55 -8.27
N ASP A 112 15.97 -14.13 -8.29
CA ASP A 112 14.74 -13.43 -8.75
C ASP A 112 14.15 -12.53 -7.66
N ALA A 113 14.49 -12.80 -6.39
CA ALA A 113 14.22 -11.92 -5.27
C ALA A 113 15.07 -10.64 -5.34
N GLU A 114 16.28 -10.65 -5.88
CA GLU A 114 17.18 -9.49 -5.91
C GLU A 114 16.64 -8.35 -6.77
N ARG A 115 15.99 -8.63 -7.91
CA ARG A 115 15.41 -7.59 -8.76
C ARG A 115 14.13 -7.00 -8.18
N ILE A 116 13.30 -7.84 -7.57
CA ILE A 116 12.09 -7.41 -6.85
C ILE A 116 12.52 -6.70 -5.56
N ASP A 117 13.55 -7.18 -4.90
CA ASP A 117 14.10 -6.59 -3.69
C ASP A 117 14.69 -5.20 -3.95
N TRP A 118 15.46 -5.02 -5.04
CA TRP A 118 15.99 -3.71 -5.41
C TRP A 118 14.88 -2.69 -5.66
N LEU A 119 13.87 -3.01 -6.47
CA LEU A 119 12.78 -2.07 -6.79
C LEU A 119 11.98 -1.71 -5.53
N THR A 120 11.66 -2.69 -4.71
CA THR A 120 10.91 -2.46 -3.47
C THR A 120 11.71 -1.64 -2.46
N GLN A 121 13.00 -1.86 -2.34
CA GLN A 121 13.87 -1.04 -1.51
C GLN A 121 14.03 0.38 -2.06
N ALA A 122 14.25 0.51 -3.37
CA ALA A 122 14.33 1.80 -4.04
C ALA A 122 13.03 2.60 -3.90
N MET A 123 11.88 1.93 -3.98
CA MET A 123 10.58 2.56 -3.72
C MET A 123 10.45 3.07 -2.29
N ARG A 124 11.03 2.40 -1.30
CA ARG A 124 11.05 2.86 0.11
C ARG A 124 11.79 4.20 0.27
N ALA A 125 12.78 4.47 -0.56
CA ALA A 125 13.53 5.72 -0.54
C ALA A 125 12.82 6.89 -1.25
N LEU A 126 11.75 6.63 -2.00
CA LEU A 126 10.92 7.67 -2.59
C LEU A 126 10.08 8.39 -1.51
N SER A 127 9.73 9.65 -1.78
CA SER A 127 8.72 10.35 -0.98
C SER A 127 7.38 9.62 -1.05
N ASP A 128 6.52 9.81 -0.06
CA ASP A 128 5.22 9.15 0.01
C ASP A 128 4.39 9.38 -1.26
N ASP A 129 4.33 10.61 -1.76
CA ASP A 129 3.59 10.96 -2.97
C ASP A 129 4.05 10.20 -4.22
N LEU A 130 5.36 10.06 -4.41
CA LEU A 130 5.93 9.33 -5.54
C LEU A 130 5.73 7.83 -5.40
N ARG A 131 5.93 7.31 -4.18
CA ARG A 131 5.74 5.88 -3.89
C ARG A 131 4.30 5.45 -4.06
N ASP A 132 3.35 6.20 -3.51
CA ASP A 132 1.93 5.89 -3.59
C ASP A 132 1.44 5.89 -5.04
N THR A 133 1.87 6.90 -5.81
CA THR A 133 1.56 7.00 -7.25
C THR A 133 2.11 5.81 -8.01
N LEU A 134 3.39 5.49 -7.80
CA LEU A 134 4.05 4.37 -8.47
C LEU A 134 3.41 3.03 -8.07
N ALA A 135 3.09 2.82 -6.80
CA ALA A 135 2.44 1.60 -6.31
C ALA A 135 1.07 1.37 -6.97
N LEU A 136 0.28 2.44 -7.16
CA LEU A 136 -1.02 2.34 -7.85
C LEU A 136 -0.86 1.98 -9.33
N ILE A 137 0.10 2.58 -10.02
CA ILE A 137 0.36 2.26 -11.44
C ILE A 137 0.89 0.83 -11.59
N LEU A 138 1.74 0.36 -10.67
CA LEU A 138 2.21 -1.03 -10.64
C LEU A 138 1.09 -2.03 -10.26
N ASP A 139 0.00 -1.55 -9.67
CA ASP A 139 -1.22 -2.32 -9.40
C ASP A 139 -2.27 -2.17 -10.53
N ASP A 140 -1.80 -1.87 -11.74
CA ASP A 140 -2.61 -1.74 -12.96
C ASP A 140 -3.73 -0.68 -12.87
N ARG A 141 -3.55 0.34 -12.03
CA ARG A 141 -4.46 1.48 -12.03
C ARG A 141 -4.09 2.45 -13.16
N THR A 142 -5.10 2.91 -13.87
CA THR A 142 -4.90 3.98 -14.87
C THR A 142 -4.54 5.30 -14.17
N HIS A 143 -3.98 6.26 -14.91
CA HIS A 143 -3.72 7.60 -14.37
C HIS A 143 -4.99 8.26 -13.83
N ALA A 144 -6.12 8.09 -14.50
CA ALA A 144 -7.42 8.59 -14.04
C ALA A 144 -7.85 7.96 -12.70
N GLN A 145 -7.71 6.64 -12.57
CA GLN A 145 -8.02 5.92 -11.33
C GLN A 145 -7.08 6.31 -10.19
N ALA A 146 -5.77 6.41 -10.47
CA ALA A 146 -4.80 6.85 -9.49
C ALA A 146 -5.07 8.30 -9.04
N ALA A 147 -5.41 9.19 -9.96
CA ALA A 147 -5.81 10.56 -9.67
C ALA A 147 -7.04 10.62 -8.74
N GLU A 148 -8.06 9.81 -9.02
CA GLU A 148 -9.24 9.69 -8.17
C GLU A 148 -8.90 9.18 -6.76
N ILE A 149 -8.08 8.12 -6.67
CA ILE A 149 -7.66 7.53 -5.38
C ILE A 149 -6.87 8.55 -4.56
N LEU A 150 -5.91 9.23 -5.18
CA LEU A 150 -5.00 10.16 -4.53
C LEU A 150 -5.61 11.55 -4.29
N GLY A 151 -6.74 11.87 -4.93
CA GLY A 151 -7.36 13.18 -4.86
C GLY A 151 -6.55 14.28 -5.54
N VAL A 152 -5.87 13.95 -6.64
CA VAL A 152 -5.05 14.86 -7.44
C VAL A 152 -5.48 14.85 -8.92
N SER A 153 -4.91 15.73 -9.74
CA SER A 153 -5.15 15.70 -11.18
C SER A 153 -4.35 14.58 -11.88
N GLU A 154 -4.82 14.14 -13.05
CA GLU A 154 -4.06 13.20 -13.88
C GLU A 154 -2.70 13.77 -14.32
N GLY A 155 -2.61 15.09 -14.52
CA GLY A 155 -1.34 15.77 -14.79
C GLY A 155 -0.36 15.63 -13.63
N THR A 156 -0.84 15.71 -12.38
CA THR A 156 -0.01 15.46 -11.19
C THR A 156 0.46 14.00 -11.14
N VAL A 157 -0.40 13.03 -11.46
CA VAL A 157 -0.03 11.61 -11.55
C VAL A 157 1.08 11.41 -12.60
N SER A 158 0.91 11.99 -13.79
CA SER A 158 1.91 11.90 -14.88
C SER A 158 3.24 12.50 -14.47
N TRP A 159 3.24 13.67 -13.82
CA TRP A 159 4.44 14.30 -13.32
C TRP A 159 5.13 13.45 -12.24
N ARG A 160 4.37 12.94 -11.25
CA ARG A 160 4.90 12.07 -10.20
C ARG A 160 5.52 10.80 -10.78
N MET A 161 4.90 10.20 -11.79
CA MET A 161 5.44 9.03 -12.48
C MET A 161 6.77 9.33 -13.18
N SER A 162 6.87 10.47 -13.87
CA SER A 162 8.10 10.90 -14.51
C SER A 162 9.22 11.13 -13.49
N GLU A 163 8.90 11.79 -12.40
CA GLU A 163 9.86 12.07 -11.31
C GLU A 163 10.30 10.77 -10.59
N ALA A 164 9.36 9.87 -10.30
CA ALA A 164 9.67 8.57 -9.70
C ALA A 164 10.61 7.74 -10.59
N LYS A 165 10.32 7.64 -11.88
CA LYS A 165 11.18 6.95 -12.85
C LYS A 165 12.58 7.55 -12.92
N LYS A 166 12.69 8.88 -12.92
CA LYS A 166 13.97 9.58 -12.92
C LYS A 166 14.78 9.21 -11.67
N ARG A 167 14.18 9.31 -10.48
CA ARG A 167 14.87 8.98 -9.21
C ARG A 167 15.30 7.53 -9.15
N LEU A 168 14.45 6.61 -9.58
CA LEU A 168 14.81 5.18 -9.63
C LEU A 168 15.97 4.92 -10.58
N LYS A 169 16.00 5.59 -11.74
CA LYS A 169 17.10 5.49 -12.69
C LYS A 169 18.41 6.02 -12.10
N ASP A 170 18.34 7.15 -11.41
CA ASP A 170 19.52 7.76 -10.76
C ASP A 170 20.06 6.86 -9.64
N MET A 171 19.19 6.25 -8.82
CA MET A 171 19.57 5.29 -7.79
C MET A 171 20.28 4.06 -8.39
N LYS A 172 19.73 3.50 -9.47
CA LYS A 172 20.32 2.35 -10.13
C LYS A 172 21.71 2.68 -10.72
N ALA A 173 21.86 3.84 -11.34
CA ALA A 173 23.14 4.27 -11.87
C ALA A 173 24.21 4.45 -10.78
N GLN A 174 23.83 4.85 -9.58
CA GLN A 174 24.75 4.97 -8.43
C GLN A 174 25.23 3.60 -7.92
N GLU A 175 24.33 2.59 -7.90
CA GLU A 175 24.71 1.22 -7.52
C GLU A 175 25.66 0.57 -8.53
N ASP A 176 25.41 0.76 -9.82
CA ASP A 176 26.26 0.19 -10.88
C ASP A 176 27.68 0.80 -10.92
N HIS A 177 27.94 1.89 -10.17
CA HIS A 177 29.24 2.55 -10.07
C HIS A 177 29.99 2.28 -8.75
N THR A 178 29.42 1.46 -7.85
CA THR A 178 30.00 1.12 -6.54
C THR A 178 30.48 -0.33 -6.53
#